data_d1fab0b924265751af23d6f640cc0a2f
#
_entry.id   d1fab0b924265751af23d6f640cc0a2f
#
_cell.length_a   1.000
_cell.length_b   1.000
_cell.length_c   1.000
_cell.angle_alpha   90.00
_cell.angle_beta   90.00
_cell.angle_gamma   90.00
#
_symmetry.space_group_name_H-M   'P 1'
#
loop_
_entity.id
_entity.type
_entity.pdbx_description
1 polymer ?
#
loop_
_entity_poly.entity_id
_entity_poly.type
_entity_poly.pdbx_seq_one_letter_code
_entity_poly.pdbx_strand_id
1 'polypeptide(L)'
;SLITLARRRSKKGSYQIKWSDLKFNNDGLLIIWLPCGDFKKDQLIISKLHDWFERRLWIGFHNLLNGTETSHLSYLQKLSLLWKVNVVACGDVHMHKKDRQPLQDVLTAIKQKCSIMELGKSRYPNSERYLRKIEYLKNIYPEELMRETINISNLCNFSLNELRYEYPIEVVP
;
A
#
# COMPACT_ATOMS: atom_id res chain seq x y z
N SER A 1 16.67 5.64 8.07
CA SER A 1 15.35 5.47 7.46
C SER A 1 14.53 4.36 8.16
N LEU A 2 13.20 4.41 8.05
CA LEU A 2 12.25 3.49 8.71
C LEU A 2 12.51 2.02 8.35
N ILE A 3 12.77 1.73 7.06
CA ILE A 3 13.08 0.37 6.57
C ILE A 3 14.37 -0.18 7.18
N THR A 4 15.40 0.65 7.28
CA THR A 4 16.69 0.27 7.90
C THR A 4 16.48 -0.11 9.37
N LEU A 5 15.70 0.70 10.11
CA LEU A 5 15.37 0.43 11.50
C LEU A 5 14.63 -0.90 11.67
N ALA A 6 13.61 -1.14 10.81
CA ALA A 6 12.82 -2.36 10.82
C ALA A 6 13.66 -3.62 10.51
N ARG A 7 14.58 -3.54 9.55
CA ARG A 7 15.47 -4.65 9.17
C ARG A 7 16.52 -4.93 10.23
N ARG A 8 17.14 -3.92 10.83
CA ARG A 8 18.14 -4.10 11.90
C ARG A 8 17.57 -4.76 13.16
N ARG A 9 16.28 -4.64 13.40
CA ARG A 9 15.55 -5.25 14.53
C ARG A 9 15.18 -6.71 14.30
N SER A 10 15.20 -7.17 13.06
CA SER A 10 14.64 -8.46 12.66
C SER A 10 15.71 -9.40 12.10
N LYS A 11 15.41 -10.72 12.12
CA LYS A 11 16.25 -11.73 11.44
C LYS A 11 16.28 -11.49 9.92
N LYS A 12 17.35 -11.95 9.25
CA LYS A 12 17.47 -11.86 7.78
C LYS A 12 16.22 -12.41 7.10
N GLY A 13 15.67 -11.65 6.13
CA GLY A 13 14.46 -12.02 5.40
C GLY A 13 13.13 -11.54 6.02
N SER A 14 13.18 -10.93 7.22
CA SER A 14 12.02 -10.31 7.87
C SER A 14 12.29 -8.85 8.25
N TYR A 15 11.23 -8.13 8.61
CA TYR A 15 11.33 -6.78 9.19
C TYR A 15 10.12 -6.53 10.10
N GLN A 16 10.34 -5.75 11.14
CA GLN A 16 9.33 -5.41 12.12
C GLN A 16 9.34 -3.90 12.41
N ILE A 17 8.21 -3.26 12.16
CA ILE A 17 7.97 -1.85 12.47
C ILE A 17 7.05 -1.77 13.68
N LYS A 18 7.39 -0.91 14.65
CA LYS A 18 6.53 -0.57 15.79
C LYS A 18 5.80 0.74 15.50
N TRP A 19 4.67 0.96 16.15
CA TRP A 19 3.93 2.22 16.07
C TRP A 19 4.78 3.44 16.47
N SER A 20 5.66 3.27 17.47
CA SER A 20 6.61 4.32 17.88
C SER A 20 7.60 4.68 16.77
N ASP A 21 8.04 3.70 15.98
CA ASP A 21 8.98 3.97 14.88
C ASP A 21 8.30 4.85 13.83
N LEU A 22 7.05 4.54 13.49
CA LEU A 22 6.27 5.30 12.54
C LEU A 22 5.98 6.72 13.06
N LYS A 23 5.67 6.85 14.36
CA LYS A 23 5.43 8.15 14.99
C LYS A 23 6.65 9.07 14.94
N PHE A 24 7.84 8.54 15.18
CA PHE A 24 9.06 9.36 15.31
C PHE A 24 9.93 9.42 14.06
N ASN A 25 9.59 8.67 12.99
CA ASN A 25 10.36 8.65 11.74
C ASN A 25 9.43 8.77 10.53
N ASN A 26 8.51 9.73 10.56
CA ASN A 26 7.53 9.93 9.49
C ASN A 26 7.81 11.17 8.61
N ASP A 27 8.89 11.90 8.84
CA ASP A 27 9.24 13.08 8.06
C ASP A 27 9.44 12.72 6.59
N GLY A 28 8.81 13.49 5.70
CA GLY A 28 8.85 13.27 4.26
C GLY A 28 8.08 12.05 3.78
N LEU A 29 7.41 11.27 4.66
CA LEU A 29 6.60 10.13 4.25
C LEU A 29 5.15 10.55 3.98
N LEU A 30 4.60 10.03 2.88
CA LEU A 30 3.17 10.00 2.60
C LEU A 30 2.65 8.60 2.95
N ILE A 31 1.44 8.50 3.49
CA ILE A 31 0.86 7.22 3.89
C ILE A 31 -0.49 6.99 3.19
N ILE A 32 -0.64 5.82 2.60
CA ILE A 32 -1.91 5.31 2.13
C ILE A 32 -2.28 4.15 3.05
N TRP A 33 -3.30 4.36 3.85
CA TRP A 33 -3.77 3.36 4.80
C TRP A 33 -4.94 2.55 4.21
N LEU A 34 -4.90 1.24 4.42
CA LEU A 34 -5.94 0.30 3.99
C LEU A 34 -6.71 -0.18 5.22
N PRO A 35 -7.95 0.30 5.45
CA PRO A 35 -8.79 -0.15 6.55
C PRO A 35 -9.10 -1.64 6.49
N CYS A 36 -9.26 -2.26 7.66
CA CYS A 36 -9.59 -3.69 7.74
C CYS A 36 -11.10 -3.98 7.70
N GLY A 37 -11.95 -2.96 7.76
CA GLY A 37 -13.41 -3.09 7.76
C GLY A 37 -14.03 -3.28 9.16
N ASP A 38 -13.22 -3.31 10.22
CA ASP A 38 -13.69 -3.28 11.60
C ASP A 38 -13.70 -1.82 12.09
N PHE A 39 -14.89 -1.24 12.19
CA PHE A 39 -15.05 0.18 12.50
C PHE A 39 -14.33 0.61 13.78
N LYS A 40 -14.39 -0.18 14.85
CA LYS A 40 -13.73 0.18 16.12
C LYS A 40 -12.21 0.19 16.01
N LYS A 41 -11.65 -0.83 15.35
CA LYS A 41 -10.20 -0.91 15.10
C LYS A 41 -9.74 0.17 14.16
N ASP A 42 -10.48 0.39 13.08
CA ASP A 42 -10.16 1.38 12.06
C ASP A 42 -10.20 2.80 12.63
N GLN A 43 -11.14 3.12 13.54
CA GLN A 43 -11.18 4.38 14.29
C GLN A 43 -9.91 4.59 15.12
N LEU A 44 -9.46 3.58 15.85
CA LEU A 44 -8.25 3.67 16.68
C LEU A 44 -6.98 3.86 15.85
N ILE A 45 -6.93 3.25 14.67
CA ILE A 45 -5.78 3.36 13.75
C ILE A 45 -5.76 4.72 13.09
N ILE A 46 -6.88 5.13 12.47
CA ILE A 46 -6.94 6.39 11.74
C ILE A 46 -6.71 7.60 12.65
N SER A 47 -7.19 7.57 13.90
CA SER A 47 -6.92 8.62 14.89
C SER A 47 -5.40 8.85 15.05
N LYS A 48 -4.64 7.78 15.29
CA LYS A 48 -3.17 7.87 15.43
C LYS A 48 -2.49 8.34 14.15
N LEU A 49 -2.92 7.81 12.99
CA LEU A 49 -2.32 8.18 11.71
C LEU A 49 -2.64 9.64 11.35
N HIS A 50 -3.85 10.10 11.64
CA HIS A 50 -4.26 11.48 11.41
C HIS A 50 -3.43 12.45 12.26
N ASP A 51 -3.21 12.15 13.56
CA ASP A 51 -2.39 12.96 14.46
C ASP A 51 -0.91 13.04 14.01
N TRP A 52 -0.38 11.97 13.40
CA TRP A 52 1.04 11.91 13.04
C TRP A 52 1.34 12.38 11.62
N PHE A 53 0.39 12.24 10.69
CA PHE A 53 0.61 12.52 9.27
C PHE A 53 -0.17 13.74 8.77
N GLU A 54 -1.17 14.22 9.51
CA GLU A 54 -1.98 15.39 9.11
C GLU A 54 -2.49 15.29 7.66
N ARG A 55 -1.96 16.18 6.79
CA ARG A 55 -2.32 16.24 5.35
C ARG A 55 -1.60 15.21 4.48
N ARG A 56 -0.79 14.32 5.05
CA ARG A 56 -0.01 13.28 4.35
C ARG A 56 -0.61 11.90 4.48
N LEU A 57 -1.90 11.80 4.78
CA LEU A 57 -2.64 10.56 4.98
C LEU A 57 -3.76 10.44 3.95
N TRP A 58 -3.89 9.27 3.34
CA TRP A 58 -5.00 8.85 2.47
C TRP A 58 -5.55 7.51 2.90
N ILE A 59 -6.84 7.30 2.59
CA ILE A 59 -7.50 5.99 2.72
C ILE A 59 -7.45 5.30 1.36
N GLY A 60 -6.81 4.14 1.27
CA GLY A 60 -6.71 3.39 0.02
C GLY A 60 -7.97 2.56 -0.27
N PHE A 61 -8.44 2.60 -1.51
CA PHE A 61 -9.53 1.78 -2.03
C PHE A 61 -9.05 0.87 -3.16
N HIS A 62 -9.24 -0.44 -3.00
CA HIS A 62 -8.99 -1.44 -4.04
C HIS A 62 -10.31 -1.85 -4.70
N ASN A 63 -10.43 -1.60 -6.01
CA ASN A 63 -11.51 -2.17 -6.82
C ASN A 63 -11.00 -3.43 -7.54
N LEU A 64 -11.23 -4.60 -6.95
CA LEU A 64 -10.76 -5.89 -7.43
C LEU A 64 -11.88 -6.76 -8.00
N LEU A 65 -13.06 -6.20 -8.21
CA LEU A 65 -14.24 -6.85 -8.80
C LEU A 65 -14.62 -8.17 -8.07
N ASN A 66 -14.63 -8.11 -6.75
CA ASN A 66 -14.99 -9.22 -5.87
C ASN A 66 -16.49 -9.23 -5.50
N GLY A 67 -17.27 -8.21 -5.95
CA GLY A 67 -18.69 -8.04 -5.66
C GLY A 67 -18.99 -7.29 -4.35
N THR A 68 -17.99 -6.86 -3.59
CA THR A 68 -18.15 -6.11 -2.33
C THR A 68 -17.74 -4.66 -2.43
N GLU A 69 -17.33 -4.20 -3.61
CA GLU A 69 -16.69 -2.89 -3.82
C GLU A 69 -17.58 -1.73 -3.44
N THR A 70 -18.86 -1.77 -3.77
CA THR A 70 -19.82 -0.70 -3.46
C THR A 70 -19.99 -0.51 -1.96
N SER A 71 -20.19 -1.60 -1.21
CA SER A 71 -20.32 -1.55 0.24
C SER A 71 -19.02 -1.12 0.91
N HIS A 72 -17.88 -1.60 0.39
CA HIS A 72 -16.57 -1.22 0.88
C HIS A 72 -16.29 0.27 0.61
N LEU A 73 -16.54 0.76 -0.61
CA LEU A 73 -16.36 2.18 -0.93
C LEU A 73 -17.24 3.07 -0.04
N SER A 74 -18.51 2.70 0.17
CA SER A 74 -19.43 3.43 1.06
C SER A 74 -18.91 3.48 2.49
N TYR A 75 -18.29 2.40 2.98
CA TYR A 75 -17.64 2.37 4.28
C TYR A 75 -16.43 3.32 4.35
N LEU A 76 -15.55 3.31 3.34
CA LEU A 76 -14.40 4.20 3.27
C LEU A 76 -14.80 5.67 3.17
N GLN A 77 -15.87 5.98 2.42
CA GLN A 77 -16.42 7.34 2.32
C GLN A 77 -16.94 7.84 3.68
N LYS A 78 -17.56 6.99 4.49
CA LYS A 78 -17.96 7.35 5.86
C LYS A 78 -16.74 7.68 6.74
N LEU A 79 -15.66 6.90 6.66
CA LEU A 79 -14.41 7.21 7.36
C LEU A 79 -13.80 8.52 6.85
N SER A 80 -13.78 8.72 5.53
CA SER A 80 -13.28 9.93 4.87
C SER A 80 -13.99 11.18 5.38
N LEU A 81 -15.31 11.17 5.43
CA LEU A 81 -16.13 12.30 5.95
C LEU A 81 -15.87 12.57 7.43
N LEU A 82 -15.76 11.53 8.23
CA LEU A 82 -15.57 11.66 9.67
C LEU A 82 -14.18 12.23 10.02
N TRP A 83 -13.15 11.80 9.31
CA TRP A 83 -11.77 12.16 9.59
C TRP A 83 -11.19 13.23 8.64
N LYS A 84 -11.97 13.67 7.64
CA LYS A 84 -11.52 14.61 6.60
C LYS A 84 -10.24 14.14 5.88
N VAL A 85 -10.17 12.82 5.61
CA VAL A 85 -9.06 12.16 4.93
C VAL A 85 -9.55 11.66 3.57
N ASN A 86 -8.88 12.03 2.49
CA ASN A 86 -9.30 11.67 1.13
C ASN A 86 -9.12 10.17 0.86
N VAL A 87 -10.03 9.61 0.06
CA VAL A 87 -9.91 8.25 -0.47
C VAL A 87 -9.14 8.29 -1.79
N VAL A 88 -8.22 7.34 -1.99
CA VAL A 88 -7.41 7.22 -3.20
C VAL A 88 -7.56 5.85 -3.86
N ALA A 89 -7.59 5.82 -5.19
CA ALA A 89 -7.61 4.58 -5.95
C ALA A 89 -6.28 3.82 -5.81
N CYS A 90 -6.35 2.54 -5.46
CA CYS A 90 -5.20 1.65 -5.31
C CYS A 90 -5.39 0.38 -6.15
N GLY A 91 -4.30 -0.18 -6.70
CA GLY A 91 -4.37 -1.32 -7.60
C GLY A 91 -4.06 -2.68 -6.98
N ASP A 92 -3.30 -2.72 -5.88
CA ASP A 92 -2.76 -3.97 -5.30
C ASP A 92 -2.16 -4.90 -6.39
N VAL A 93 -1.27 -4.35 -7.21
CA VAL A 93 -0.74 -5.00 -8.40
C VAL A 93 0.30 -6.05 -8.03
N HIS A 94 0.08 -7.30 -8.46
CA HIS A 94 0.99 -8.43 -8.28
C HIS A 94 1.47 -9.04 -9.61
N MET A 95 0.84 -8.66 -10.71
CA MET A 95 1.12 -9.18 -12.06
C MET A 95 1.15 -8.06 -13.09
N HIS A 96 1.96 -8.18 -14.11
CA HIS A 96 1.98 -7.19 -15.20
C HIS A 96 0.86 -7.39 -16.22
N LYS A 97 0.32 -8.62 -16.33
CA LYS A 97 -0.79 -9.00 -17.20
C LYS A 97 -1.75 -9.96 -16.50
N LYS A 98 -3.00 -9.94 -16.93
CA LYS A 98 -4.08 -10.77 -16.39
C LYS A 98 -3.81 -12.29 -16.53
N ASP A 99 -3.20 -12.72 -17.62
CA ASP A 99 -2.87 -14.11 -17.92
C ASP A 99 -1.71 -14.69 -17.08
N ARG A 100 -1.09 -13.87 -16.22
CA ARG A 100 -0.02 -14.29 -15.31
C ARG A 100 -0.48 -14.77 -13.95
N GLN A 101 -1.78 -14.83 -13.71
CA GLN A 101 -2.29 -15.38 -12.45
C GLN A 101 -1.79 -16.81 -12.15
N PRO A 102 -1.74 -17.76 -13.10
CA PRO A 102 -1.19 -19.09 -12.81
C PRO A 102 0.26 -19.04 -12.29
N LEU A 103 1.08 -18.16 -12.83
CA LEU A 103 2.46 -17.97 -12.33
C LEU A 103 2.46 -17.40 -10.91
N GLN A 104 1.58 -16.43 -10.61
CA GLN A 104 1.42 -15.88 -9.27
C GLN A 104 0.98 -16.96 -8.27
N ASP A 105 0.07 -17.86 -8.67
CA ASP A 105 -0.37 -18.98 -7.85
C ASP A 105 0.80 -19.94 -7.54
N VAL A 106 1.64 -20.25 -8.55
CA VAL A 106 2.87 -21.07 -8.36
C VAL A 106 3.82 -20.41 -7.38
N LEU A 107 4.11 -19.10 -7.55
CA LEU A 107 5.01 -18.38 -6.65
C LEU A 107 4.46 -18.35 -5.20
N THR A 108 3.14 -18.25 -5.04
CA THR A 108 2.50 -18.31 -3.73
C THR A 108 2.63 -19.69 -3.11
N ALA A 109 2.44 -20.77 -3.89
CA ALA A 109 2.61 -22.15 -3.46
C ALA A 109 4.05 -22.44 -3.00
N ILE A 110 5.04 -21.99 -3.77
CA ILE A 110 6.47 -22.09 -3.39
C ILE A 110 6.73 -21.36 -2.07
N LYS A 111 6.22 -20.13 -1.92
CA LYS A 111 6.38 -19.34 -0.69
C LYS A 111 5.77 -20.05 0.53
N GLN A 112 4.63 -20.71 0.35
CA GLN A 112 3.94 -21.44 1.42
C GLN A 112 4.39 -22.87 1.58
N LYS A 113 5.27 -23.36 0.69
CA LYS A 113 5.77 -24.75 0.66
C LYS A 113 4.65 -25.79 0.58
N CYS A 114 3.65 -25.54 -0.25
CA CYS A 114 2.51 -26.40 -0.50
C CYS A 114 2.24 -26.54 -2.00
N SER A 115 1.36 -27.43 -2.41
CA SER A 115 0.88 -27.54 -3.78
C SER A 115 -0.10 -26.41 -4.11
N ILE A 116 -0.32 -26.13 -5.42
CA ILE A 116 -1.31 -25.12 -5.87
C ILE A 116 -2.72 -25.50 -5.38
N MET A 117 -3.05 -26.77 -5.31
CA MET A 117 -4.36 -27.26 -4.86
C MET A 117 -4.59 -26.98 -3.37
N GLU A 118 -3.53 -26.90 -2.57
CA GLU A 118 -3.58 -26.66 -1.13
C GLU A 118 -3.56 -25.17 -0.76
N LEU A 119 -3.42 -24.25 -1.72
CA LEU A 119 -3.38 -22.81 -1.46
C LEU A 119 -4.64 -22.26 -0.76
N GLY A 120 -5.79 -22.85 -1.03
CA GLY A 120 -7.06 -22.43 -0.42
C GLY A 120 -7.29 -20.92 -0.56
N LYS A 121 -7.52 -20.25 0.57
CA LYS A 121 -7.76 -18.80 0.65
C LYS A 121 -6.54 -17.94 0.31
N SER A 122 -5.36 -18.51 0.18
CA SER A 122 -4.15 -17.78 -0.21
C SER A 122 -4.06 -17.54 -1.71
N ARG A 123 -4.88 -18.22 -2.48
CA ARG A 123 -5.07 -17.99 -3.90
C ARG A 123 -5.96 -16.78 -4.10
N TYR A 124 -5.61 -15.88 -5.01
CA TYR A 124 -6.47 -14.76 -5.36
C TYR A 124 -7.75 -15.25 -6.05
N PRO A 125 -8.92 -14.71 -5.71
CA PRO A 125 -10.21 -15.17 -6.25
C PRO A 125 -10.38 -14.88 -7.74
N ASN A 126 -9.65 -13.88 -8.26
CA ASN A 126 -9.66 -13.48 -9.66
C ASN A 126 -8.30 -12.91 -10.08
N SER A 127 -8.16 -12.57 -11.34
CA SER A 127 -6.92 -12.04 -11.93
C SER A 127 -6.86 -10.51 -11.97
N GLU A 128 -7.64 -9.79 -11.16
CA GLU A 128 -7.72 -8.32 -11.23
C GLU A 128 -6.51 -7.58 -10.63
N ARG A 129 -5.57 -8.28 -9.99
CA ARG A 129 -4.33 -7.72 -9.45
C ARG A 129 -3.21 -7.59 -10.49
N TYR A 130 -3.57 -7.22 -11.72
CA TYR A 130 -2.62 -6.95 -12.79
C TYR A 130 -2.47 -5.44 -13.06
N LEU A 131 -1.42 -5.05 -13.76
CA LEU A 131 -1.19 -3.67 -14.17
C LEU A 131 -2.19 -3.27 -15.25
N ARG A 132 -3.32 -2.70 -14.81
CA ARG A 132 -4.47 -2.34 -15.64
C ARG A 132 -4.20 -1.05 -16.40
N LYS A 133 -4.72 -0.95 -17.63
CA LYS A 133 -4.63 0.26 -18.45
C LYS A 133 -5.45 1.40 -17.82
N ILE A 134 -5.01 2.64 -18.04
CA ILE A 134 -5.66 3.83 -17.46
C ILE A 134 -7.12 3.98 -17.91
N GLU A 135 -7.43 3.64 -19.16
CA GLU A 135 -8.79 3.69 -19.69
C GLU A 135 -9.72 2.72 -18.95
N TYR A 136 -9.23 1.53 -18.61
CA TYR A 136 -9.98 0.57 -17.82
C TYR A 136 -10.17 1.05 -16.38
N LEU A 137 -9.13 1.63 -15.76
CA LEU A 137 -9.21 2.18 -14.42
C LEU A 137 -10.25 3.30 -14.32
N LYS A 138 -10.32 4.19 -15.32
CA LYS A 138 -11.32 5.26 -15.38
C LYS A 138 -12.76 4.75 -15.41
N ASN A 139 -13.00 3.53 -15.90
CA ASN A 139 -14.34 2.94 -15.94
C ASN A 139 -14.76 2.29 -14.62
N ILE A 140 -13.82 1.93 -13.76
CA ILE A 140 -14.10 1.19 -12.52
C ILE A 140 -13.88 2.00 -11.25
N TYR A 141 -13.15 3.11 -11.31
CA TYR A 141 -12.95 4.01 -10.18
C TYR A 141 -13.67 5.33 -10.38
N PRO A 142 -14.26 5.91 -9.33
CA PRO A 142 -14.70 7.31 -9.33
C PRO A 142 -13.55 8.25 -9.70
N GLU A 143 -13.86 9.30 -10.46
CA GLU A 143 -12.85 10.26 -10.95
C GLU A 143 -12.10 10.95 -9.81
N GLU A 144 -12.78 11.30 -8.74
CA GLU A 144 -12.18 11.93 -7.57
C GLU A 144 -11.08 11.07 -6.92
N LEU A 145 -11.27 9.74 -6.85
CA LEU A 145 -10.27 8.83 -6.30
C LEU A 145 -9.04 8.71 -7.21
N MET A 146 -9.27 8.76 -8.53
CA MET A 146 -8.19 8.78 -9.52
C MET A 146 -7.41 10.09 -9.47
N ARG A 147 -8.07 11.22 -9.24
CA ARG A 147 -7.42 12.53 -9.09
C ARG A 147 -6.49 12.56 -7.88
N GLU A 148 -6.85 11.91 -6.78
CA GLU A 148 -5.97 11.80 -5.60
C GLU A 148 -4.66 11.08 -5.89
N THR A 149 -4.60 10.16 -6.87
CA THR A 149 -3.32 9.54 -7.26
C THR A 149 -2.35 10.57 -7.85
N ILE A 150 -2.87 11.54 -8.60
CA ILE A 150 -2.07 12.63 -9.18
C ILE A 150 -1.64 13.59 -8.07
N ASN A 151 -2.53 13.92 -7.13
CA ASN A 151 -2.19 14.76 -5.98
C ASN A 151 -1.04 14.17 -5.17
N ILE A 152 -1.08 12.86 -4.87
CA ILE A 152 0.01 12.15 -4.18
C ILE A 152 1.29 12.19 -5.02
N SER A 153 1.21 11.91 -6.32
CA SER A 153 2.36 11.94 -7.23
C SER A 153 3.06 13.31 -7.24
N ASN A 154 2.29 14.40 -7.24
CA ASN A 154 2.83 15.77 -7.22
C ASN A 154 3.52 16.13 -5.90
N LEU A 155 3.23 15.42 -4.82
CA LEU A 155 3.92 15.56 -3.53
C LEU A 155 5.22 14.74 -3.46
N CYS A 156 5.42 13.79 -4.38
CA CYS A 156 6.60 12.96 -4.48
C CYS A 156 7.63 13.64 -5.41
N ASN A 157 8.50 14.46 -4.85
CA ASN A 157 9.45 15.29 -5.61
C ASN A 157 10.92 14.84 -5.48
N PHE A 158 11.18 13.70 -4.82
CA PHE A 158 12.53 13.15 -4.69
C PHE A 158 13.06 12.63 -6.04
N SER A 159 14.30 12.99 -6.37
CA SER A 159 15.04 12.49 -7.53
C SER A 159 16.32 11.77 -7.10
N LEU A 160 16.63 10.64 -7.76
CA LEU A 160 17.89 9.93 -7.58
C LEU A 160 19.12 10.80 -7.92
N ASN A 161 18.96 11.83 -8.77
CA ASN A 161 20.01 12.77 -9.12
C ASN A 161 20.40 13.69 -7.94
N GLU A 162 19.58 13.76 -6.90
CA GLU A 162 19.88 14.51 -5.68
C GLU A 162 20.81 13.74 -4.72
N LEU A 163 20.98 12.43 -4.95
CA LEU A 163 21.86 11.60 -4.12
C LEU A 163 23.33 11.93 -4.42
N ARG A 164 24.03 12.44 -3.41
CA ARG A 164 25.48 12.56 -3.43
C ARG A 164 26.06 11.30 -2.82
N TYR A 165 26.82 10.55 -3.60
CA TYR A 165 27.59 9.42 -3.10
C TYR A 165 28.91 9.96 -2.53
N GLU A 166 29.01 10.04 -1.22
CA GLU A 166 30.28 10.25 -0.54
C GLU A 166 30.94 8.88 -0.35
N TYR A 167 32.02 8.64 -1.08
CA TYR A 167 32.86 7.47 -0.82
C TYR A 167 33.57 7.67 0.52
N PRO A 168 33.65 6.64 1.39
CA PRO A 168 34.47 6.71 2.58
C PRO A 168 35.89 7.08 2.16
N ILE A 169 36.48 8.08 2.81
CA ILE A 169 37.93 8.38 2.65
C ILE A 169 38.64 7.16 3.20
N GLU A 170 39.29 6.38 2.32
CA GLU A 170 40.15 5.30 2.76
C GLU A 170 41.30 5.96 3.56
N VAL A 171 41.32 5.72 4.86
CA VAL A 171 42.48 6.01 5.68
C VAL A 171 43.49 4.94 5.33
N VAL A 172 44.36 5.24 4.36
CA VAL A 172 45.53 4.41 4.09
C VAL A 172 46.47 4.60 5.26
N PRO A 173 46.89 3.52 5.97
CA PRO A 173 47.82 3.63 7.11
C PRO A 173 49.21 4.07 6.70
#